data_f5328972f110fdf11a9a5726c3d3105e
#
_entry.id   f5328972f110fdf11a9a5726c3d3105e
#
_cell.length_a   1.000
_cell.length_b   1.000
_cell.length_c   1.000
_cell.angle_alpha   90.00
_cell.angle_beta   90.00
_cell.angle_gamma   90.00
#
_symmetry.space_group_name_H-M   'P 1'
#
loop_
_entity.id
_entity.type
_entity.pdbx_description
1 polymer ?
#
loop_
_entity_poly.entity_id
_entity_poly.type
_entity_poly.pdbx_seq_one_letter_code
_entity_poly.pdbx_strand_id
1 'polypeptide(L)'
;MDSYIGRCIYHYPHPLETKPVGSGVRPVMMLKALKKIGYCVDEITGYGKERKVKIKNVIDKINSGEKYDFLYSESLTEPTLLAEKNHLPLHPLMDYKLWKTCQKHGIPVGLFYRDIYWKYPIYKKSVPMYKRCITVPLYYLDLAMYKKYV
;
A
#
# COMPACT_ATOMS: atom_id res chain seq x y z
N MET A 1 -11.11 24.74 15.68
CA MET A 1 -10.02 24.31 14.78
C MET A 1 -9.43 23.07 15.39
N ASP A 2 -9.66 21.92 14.75
CA ASP A 2 -9.02 20.69 15.21
C ASP A 2 -7.51 20.82 14.96
N SER A 3 -6.75 21.00 16.03
CA SER A 3 -5.29 21.06 15.91
C SER A 3 -4.75 19.64 15.76
N TYR A 4 -4.44 19.25 14.52
CA TYR A 4 -3.74 17.99 14.25
C TYR A 4 -2.32 18.05 14.79
N ILE A 5 -1.80 16.92 15.29
CA ILE A 5 -0.40 16.79 15.72
C ILE A 5 0.58 16.72 14.54
N GLY A 6 0.07 16.38 13.35
CA GLY A 6 0.82 16.26 12.10
C GLY A 6 -0.04 15.75 10.97
N ARG A 7 0.59 15.48 9.83
CA ARG A 7 -0.07 14.91 8.67
C ARG A 7 0.66 13.65 8.20
N CYS A 8 -0.09 12.61 7.88
CA CYS A 8 0.48 11.39 7.35
C CYS A 8 -0.33 10.85 6.16
N ILE A 9 0.30 9.95 5.41
CA ILE A 9 -0.33 9.22 4.32
C ILE A 9 -0.57 7.79 4.79
N TYR A 10 -1.80 7.30 4.65
CA TYR A 10 -2.15 5.91 4.87
C TYR A 10 -2.38 5.24 3.50
N HIS A 11 -1.59 4.21 3.20
CA HIS A 11 -1.67 3.48 1.94
C HIS A 11 -2.01 2.01 2.16
N TYR A 12 -3.10 1.56 1.54
CA TYR A 12 -3.51 0.16 1.49
C TYR A 12 -4.12 -0.15 0.11
N PRO A 13 -3.51 -1.04 -0.67
CA PRO A 13 -3.86 -1.19 -2.09
C PRO A 13 -5.15 -1.99 -2.36
N HIS A 14 -6.08 -1.99 -1.43
CA HIS A 14 -7.43 -2.55 -1.56
C HIS A 14 -8.47 -1.62 -0.92
N PRO A 15 -9.78 -1.81 -1.19
CA PRO A 15 -10.84 -1.18 -0.41
C PRO A 15 -10.75 -1.61 1.06
N LEU A 16 -11.07 -0.72 1.98
CA LEU A 16 -11.24 -1.06 3.38
C LEU A 16 -12.59 -1.77 3.56
N GLU A 17 -12.53 -3.06 3.80
CA GLU A 17 -13.72 -3.88 4.06
C GLU A 17 -13.87 -4.12 5.56
N THR A 18 -15.09 -3.97 6.07
CA THR A 18 -15.45 -4.24 7.49
C THR A 18 -15.67 -5.72 7.76
N LYS A 19 -15.18 -6.63 6.93
CA LYS A 19 -15.32 -8.06 7.16
C LYS A 19 -14.58 -8.49 8.43
N PRO A 20 -15.17 -9.32 9.29
CA PRO A 20 -14.60 -9.74 10.58
C PRO A 20 -13.52 -10.83 10.42
N VAL A 21 -12.69 -10.73 9.42
CA VAL A 21 -11.51 -11.59 9.21
C VAL A 21 -10.24 -10.79 9.46
N GLY A 22 -9.26 -11.38 10.13
CA GLY A 22 -8.05 -10.68 10.60
C GLY A 22 -7.34 -9.83 9.56
N SER A 23 -7.35 -10.26 8.30
CA SER A 23 -6.78 -9.51 7.18
C SER A 23 -7.56 -8.24 6.81
N GLY A 24 -8.85 -8.15 7.11
CA GLY A 24 -9.69 -6.97 6.86
C GLY A 24 -9.78 -6.03 8.06
N VAL A 25 -9.67 -6.56 9.28
CA VAL A 25 -9.79 -5.76 10.51
C VAL A 25 -8.59 -4.84 10.70
N ARG A 26 -7.38 -5.35 10.51
CA ARG A 26 -6.15 -4.62 10.77
C ARG A 26 -6.05 -3.31 10.01
N PRO A 27 -6.23 -3.25 8.68
CA PRO A 27 -6.12 -2.00 7.94
C PRO A 27 -7.10 -0.93 8.43
N VAL A 28 -8.34 -1.32 8.72
CA VAL A 28 -9.36 -0.41 9.26
C VAL A 28 -8.96 0.13 10.63
N MET A 29 -8.46 -0.73 11.51
CA MET A 29 -8.06 -0.34 12.86
C MET A 29 -6.82 0.54 12.86
N MET A 30 -5.85 0.30 11.97
CA MET A 30 -4.67 1.14 11.83
C MET A 30 -5.05 2.55 11.37
N LEU A 31 -5.89 2.67 10.35
CA LEU A 31 -6.38 3.97 9.91
C LEU A 31 -7.13 4.72 11.02
N LYS A 32 -8.00 4.02 11.76
CA LYS A 32 -8.70 4.59 12.92
C LYS A 32 -7.73 5.05 14.02
N ALA A 33 -6.69 4.25 14.28
CA ALA A 33 -5.68 4.57 15.28
C ALA A 33 -4.92 5.86 14.91
N LEU A 34 -4.46 6.00 13.67
CA LEU A 34 -3.79 7.22 13.19
C LEU A 34 -4.66 8.47 13.36
N LYS A 35 -5.94 8.38 12.99
CA LYS A 35 -6.89 9.48 13.20
C LYS A 35 -7.13 9.77 14.69
N LYS A 36 -7.25 8.72 15.51
CA LYS A 36 -7.51 8.85 16.96
C LYS A 36 -6.35 9.52 17.72
N ILE A 37 -5.11 9.24 17.32
CA ILE A 37 -3.94 9.89 17.95
C ILE A 37 -3.72 11.32 17.45
N GLY A 38 -4.53 11.81 16.51
CA GLY A 38 -4.59 13.22 16.11
C GLY A 38 -3.90 13.54 14.78
N TYR A 39 -3.58 12.56 13.94
CA TYR A 39 -3.07 12.85 12.59
C TYR A 39 -4.19 13.27 11.61
N CYS A 40 -3.88 14.28 10.79
CA CYS A 40 -4.58 14.50 9.54
C CYS A 40 -4.12 13.43 8.52
N VAL A 41 -5.01 12.54 8.12
CA VAL A 41 -4.65 11.37 7.31
C VAL A 41 -5.16 11.52 5.88
N ASP A 42 -4.24 11.58 4.91
CA ASP A 42 -4.58 11.39 3.51
C ASP A 42 -4.64 9.88 3.19
N GLU A 43 -5.84 9.40 2.91
CA GLU A 43 -6.13 7.98 2.73
C GLU A 43 -6.03 7.58 1.27
N ILE A 44 -5.15 6.60 0.98
CA ILE A 44 -4.97 5.98 -0.33
C ILE A 44 -5.38 4.52 -0.23
N THR A 45 -6.65 4.27 -0.53
CA THR A 45 -7.27 2.93 -0.50
C THR A 45 -8.11 2.73 -1.75
N GLY A 46 -8.53 1.50 -2.00
CA GLY A 46 -9.39 1.15 -3.13
C GLY A 46 -8.67 0.41 -4.24
N TYR A 47 -9.43 -0.01 -5.24
CA TYR A 47 -8.88 -0.63 -6.45
C TYR A 47 -8.23 0.42 -7.37
N GLY A 48 -7.49 -0.03 -8.37
CA GLY A 48 -6.57 0.76 -9.15
C GLY A 48 -7.09 2.08 -9.67
N LYS A 49 -8.31 2.13 -10.24
CA LYS A 49 -8.89 3.38 -10.77
C LYS A 49 -9.08 4.43 -9.68
N GLU A 50 -9.68 4.04 -8.57
CA GLU A 50 -9.90 4.92 -7.40
C GLU A 50 -8.58 5.29 -6.74
N ARG A 51 -7.72 4.31 -6.48
CA ARG A 51 -6.42 4.50 -5.85
C ARG A 51 -5.52 5.42 -6.69
N LYS A 52 -5.55 5.30 -8.02
CA LYS A 52 -4.79 6.16 -8.94
C LYS A 52 -5.13 7.64 -8.76
N VAL A 53 -6.40 7.98 -8.59
CA VAL A 53 -6.84 9.36 -8.34
C VAL A 53 -6.32 9.85 -6.99
N LYS A 54 -6.46 9.04 -5.94
CA LYS A 54 -5.98 9.38 -4.59
C LYS A 54 -4.45 9.58 -4.58
N ILE A 55 -3.70 8.67 -5.22
CA ILE A 55 -2.23 8.79 -5.37
C ILE A 55 -1.86 10.08 -6.08
N LYS A 56 -2.52 10.38 -7.20
CA LYS A 56 -2.25 11.62 -7.95
C LYS A 56 -2.47 12.84 -7.06
N ASN A 57 -3.59 12.92 -6.35
CA ASN A 57 -3.89 14.05 -5.47
C ASN A 57 -2.84 14.23 -4.36
N VAL A 58 -2.38 13.14 -3.74
CA VAL A 58 -1.34 13.20 -2.72
C VAL A 58 0.01 13.62 -3.32
N ILE A 59 0.38 13.10 -4.49
CA ILE A 59 1.61 13.53 -5.19
C ILE A 59 1.55 15.01 -5.54
N ASP A 60 0.41 15.51 -6.02
CA ASP A 60 0.21 16.93 -6.33
C ASP A 60 0.37 17.80 -5.07
N LYS A 61 -0.19 17.38 -3.92
CA LYS A 61 0.00 18.04 -2.62
C LYS A 61 1.47 18.07 -2.20
N ILE A 62 2.18 16.94 -2.28
CA ILE A 62 3.62 16.87 -1.97
C ILE A 62 4.42 17.83 -2.86
N ASN A 63 4.16 17.83 -4.17
CA ASN A 63 4.85 18.70 -5.12
C ASN A 63 4.51 20.18 -4.91
N SER A 64 3.36 20.53 -4.37
CA SER A 64 2.98 21.91 -3.99
C SER A 64 3.57 22.35 -2.65
N GLY A 65 4.35 21.49 -1.99
CA GLY A 65 5.07 21.82 -0.75
C GLY A 65 4.33 21.44 0.54
N GLU A 66 3.24 20.67 0.45
CA GLU A 66 2.58 20.15 1.64
C GLU A 66 3.47 19.13 2.35
N LYS A 67 3.61 19.28 3.66
CA LYS A 67 4.50 18.45 4.47
C LYS A 67 3.76 17.25 5.06
N TYR A 68 4.41 16.10 5.01
CA TYR A 68 3.96 14.88 5.64
C TYR A 68 5.06 14.34 6.56
N ASP A 69 4.67 13.87 7.74
CA ASP A 69 5.59 13.28 8.70
C ASP A 69 6.07 11.89 8.26
N PHE A 70 5.16 11.12 7.65
CA PHE A 70 5.46 9.79 7.11
C PHE A 70 4.36 9.29 6.17
N LEU A 71 4.69 8.25 5.42
CA LEU A 71 3.74 7.37 4.75
C LEU A 71 3.76 6.01 5.45
N TYR A 72 2.59 5.53 5.88
CA TYR A 72 2.40 4.17 6.35
C TYR A 72 1.73 3.34 5.25
N SER A 73 2.38 2.26 4.82
CA SER A 73 1.89 1.35 3.79
C SER A 73 1.70 -0.05 4.34
N GLU A 74 0.65 -0.73 3.92
CA GLU A 74 0.46 -2.16 4.16
C GLU A 74 0.55 -2.95 2.85
N SER A 75 1.30 -4.05 2.85
CA SER A 75 1.30 -4.98 1.73
C SER A 75 0.07 -5.88 1.75
N LEU A 76 -0.27 -6.42 0.59
CA LEU A 76 -1.22 -7.50 0.45
C LEU A 76 -0.53 -8.87 0.55
N THR A 77 -1.34 -9.94 0.60
CA THR A 77 -0.85 -11.32 0.43
C THR A 77 -0.51 -11.61 -1.03
N GLU A 78 -1.05 -10.83 -1.96
CA GLU A 78 -0.75 -10.87 -3.39
C GLU A 78 0.24 -9.78 -3.80
N PRO A 79 0.93 -9.93 -4.95
CA PRO A 79 1.81 -8.87 -5.46
C PRO A 79 1.08 -7.55 -5.69
N THR A 80 1.72 -6.44 -5.39
CA THR A 80 1.15 -5.09 -5.53
C THR A 80 0.64 -4.79 -6.94
N LEU A 81 1.32 -5.28 -7.96
CA LEU A 81 0.89 -5.13 -9.36
C LEU A 81 -0.44 -5.83 -9.69
N LEU A 82 -0.81 -6.84 -8.91
CA LEU A 82 -2.05 -7.60 -9.08
C LEU A 82 -3.17 -7.15 -8.14
N ALA A 83 -2.99 -6.05 -7.42
CA ALA A 83 -3.92 -5.48 -6.46
C ALA A 83 -5.13 -4.82 -7.14
N GLU A 84 -5.76 -5.54 -8.05
CA GLU A 84 -6.96 -5.16 -8.76
C GLU A 84 -8.07 -6.18 -8.53
N LYS A 85 -9.32 -5.79 -8.72
CA LYS A 85 -10.47 -6.69 -8.54
C LYS A 85 -10.37 -7.97 -9.39
N ASN A 86 -9.79 -7.85 -10.58
CA ASN A 86 -9.62 -8.94 -11.53
C ASN A 86 -8.18 -9.51 -11.55
N HIS A 87 -7.32 -9.09 -10.62
CA HIS A 87 -5.91 -9.48 -10.53
C HIS A 87 -5.08 -9.24 -11.81
N LEU A 88 -5.48 -8.26 -12.63
CA LEU A 88 -4.73 -7.84 -13.80
C LEU A 88 -3.91 -6.56 -13.49
N PRO A 89 -2.70 -6.42 -14.05
CA PRO A 89 -1.85 -5.25 -13.80
C PRO A 89 -2.29 -4.04 -14.64
N LEU A 90 -3.51 -3.54 -14.39
CA LEU A 90 -4.10 -2.43 -15.16
C LEU A 90 -3.47 -1.08 -14.86
N HIS A 91 -2.91 -0.91 -13.66
CA HIS A 91 -2.26 0.32 -13.21
C HIS A 91 -0.88 0.01 -12.63
N PRO A 92 0.03 -0.52 -13.46
CA PRO A 92 1.36 -0.90 -12.97
C PRO A 92 2.13 0.32 -12.50
N LEU A 93 2.97 0.11 -11.49
CA LEU A 93 3.94 1.09 -10.98
C LEU A 93 3.37 2.33 -10.27
N MET A 94 2.05 2.51 -10.17
CA MET A 94 1.49 3.71 -9.54
C MET A 94 1.83 3.80 -8.05
N ASP A 95 1.80 2.67 -7.33
CA ASP A 95 2.15 2.62 -5.91
C ASP A 95 3.66 2.87 -5.72
N TYR A 96 4.50 2.33 -6.59
CA TYR A 96 5.94 2.61 -6.58
C TYR A 96 6.27 4.07 -6.88
N LYS A 97 5.49 4.72 -7.75
CA LYS A 97 5.63 6.16 -8.01
C LYS A 97 5.34 6.98 -6.75
N LEU A 98 4.36 6.60 -5.97
CA LEU A 98 4.06 7.25 -4.68
C LEU A 98 5.26 7.14 -3.73
N TRP A 99 5.78 5.93 -3.50
CA TRP A 99 6.93 5.71 -2.61
C TRP A 99 8.18 6.46 -3.09
N LYS A 100 8.46 6.43 -4.39
CA LYS A 100 9.55 7.20 -5.00
C LYS A 100 9.38 8.70 -4.79
N THR A 101 8.16 9.22 -4.89
CA THR A 101 7.88 10.64 -4.63
C THR A 101 8.11 10.97 -3.17
N CYS A 102 7.64 10.15 -2.23
CA CYS A 102 7.89 10.32 -0.81
C CYS A 102 9.40 10.37 -0.53
N GLN A 103 10.17 9.39 -1.03
CA GLN A 103 11.62 9.36 -0.86
C GLN A 103 12.31 10.62 -1.39
N LYS A 104 11.93 11.08 -2.59
CA LYS A 104 12.49 12.30 -3.21
C LYS A 104 12.26 13.55 -2.34
N HIS A 105 11.15 13.59 -1.63
CA HIS A 105 10.79 14.72 -0.76
C HIS A 105 11.16 14.51 0.72
N GLY A 106 11.92 13.46 1.04
CA GLY A 106 12.37 13.18 2.41
C GLY A 106 11.26 12.71 3.35
N ILE A 107 10.15 12.22 2.81
CA ILE A 107 9.03 11.68 3.59
C ILE A 107 9.36 10.20 3.90
N PRO A 108 9.54 9.82 5.17
CA PRO A 108 9.79 8.42 5.54
C PRO A 108 8.65 7.51 5.12
N VAL A 109 8.98 6.33 4.59
CA VAL A 109 8.00 5.31 4.22
C VAL A 109 8.14 4.11 5.14
N GLY A 110 7.13 3.85 5.96
CA GLY A 110 7.02 2.64 6.76
C GLY A 110 6.13 1.61 6.08
N LEU A 111 6.61 0.38 5.93
CA LEU A 111 5.85 -0.71 5.34
C LEU A 111 5.57 -1.81 6.35
N PHE A 112 4.31 -2.14 6.55
CA PHE A 112 3.94 -3.41 7.15
C PHE A 112 3.87 -4.48 6.06
N TYR A 113 4.92 -5.29 5.97
CA TYR A 113 4.96 -6.45 5.08
C TYR A 113 4.27 -7.63 5.74
N ARG A 114 3.14 -8.06 5.19
CA ARG A 114 2.19 -8.95 5.86
C ARG A 114 2.77 -10.34 6.08
N ASP A 115 3.22 -10.99 5.03
CA ASP A 115 3.84 -12.31 5.09
C ASP A 115 4.59 -12.67 3.79
N ILE A 116 5.39 -13.72 3.89
CA ILE A 116 6.11 -14.31 2.76
C ILE A 116 5.47 -15.66 2.35
N TYR A 117 4.15 -15.73 2.39
CA TYR A 117 3.34 -16.91 2.10
C TYR A 117 3.80 -17.68 0.87
N TRP A 118 4.17 -16.97 -0.20
CA TRP A 118 4.65 -17.52 -1.45
C TRP A 118 5.97 -18.32 -1.35
N LYS A 119 6.71 -18.20 -0.24
CA LYS A 119 7.93 -18.99 0.06
C LYS A 119 7.62 -20.33 0.76
N TYR A 120 6.44 -20.48 1.33
CA TYR A 120 6.08 -21.68 2.07
C TYR A 120 5.63 -22.83 1.15
N PRO A 121 5.87 -24.10 1.55
CA PRO A 121 5.44 -25.28 0.78
C PRO A 121 3.94 -25.31 0.50
N ILE A 122 3.12 -24.77 1.40
CA ILE A 122 1.67 -24.71 1.23
C ILE A 122 1.27 -23.89 -0.01
N TYR A 123 2.00 -22.83 -0.32
CA TYR A 123 1.77 -22.04 -1.53
C TYR A 123 1.98 -22.86 -2.80
N LYS A 124 3.04 -23.70 -2.81
CA LYS A 124 3.32 -24.60 -3.94
C LYS A 124 2.24 -25.66 -4.14
N LYS A 125 1.59 -26.09 -3.05
CA LYS A 125 0.49 -27.07 -3.09
C LYS A 125 -0.85 -26.45 -3.50
N SER A 126 -1.11 -25.21 -3.09
CA SER A 126 -2.40 -24.55 -3.29
C SER A 126 -2.49 -23.69 -4.55
N VAL A 127 -1.36 -23.27 -5.12
CA VAL A 127 -1.33 -22.40 -6.31
C VAL A 127 -0.77 -23.15 -7.51
N PRO A 128 -1.52 -23.27 -8.64
CA PRO A 128 -1.07 -23.91 -9.84
C PRO A 128 0.25 -23.35 -10.39
N MET A 129 1.04 -24.20 -11.04
CA MET A 129 2.39 -23.85 -11.52
C MET A 129 2.37 -22.61 -12.46
N TYR A 130 1.42 -22.55 -13.40
CA TYR A 130 1.32 -21.42 -14.33
C TYR A 130 1.08 -20.08 -13.63
N LYS A 131 0.27 -20.06 -12.56
CA LYS A 131 0.09 -18.85 -11.73
C LYS A 131 1.36 -18.48 -10.99
N ARG A 132 2.08 -19.48 -10.44
CA ARG A 132 3.34 -19.24 -9.72
C ARG A 132 4.42 -18.67 -10.63
N CYS A 133 4.48 -19.07 -11.90
CA CYS A 133 5.42 -18.51 -12.88
C CYS A 133 5.22 -17.00 -13.10
N ILE A 134 4.02 -16.50 -12.85
CA ILE A 134 3.69 -15.06 -12.93
C ILE A 134 3.88 -14.39 -11.58
N THR A 135 3.30 -14.94 -10.53
CA THR A 135 3.23 -14.27 -9.23
C THR A 135 4.58 -14.21 -8.51
N VAL A 136 5.40 -15.26 -8.60
CA VAL A 136 6.69 -15.30 -7.90
C VAL A 136 7.66 -14.21 -8.38
N PRO A 137 7.86 -13.97 -9.68
CA PRO A 137 8.65 -12.83 -10.14
C PRO A 137 8.11 -11.47 -9.65
N LEU A 138 6.78 -11.31 -9.57
CA LEU A 138 6.16 -10.08 -9.09
C LEU A 138 6.38 -9.86 -7.58
N TYR A 139 6.39 -10.92 -6.76
CA TYR A 139 6.80 -10.82 -5.36
C TYR A 139 8.25 -10.36 -5.21
N TYR A 140 9.16 -10.89 -6.02
CA TYR A 140 10.56 -10.42 -6.03
C TYR A 140 10.68 -8.97 -6.49
N LEU A 141 9.87 -8.54 -7.45
CA LEU A 141 9.79 -7.13 -7.85
C LEU A 141 9.33 -6.26 -6.69
N ASP A 142 8.28 -6.65 -5.96
CA ASP A 142 7.83 -5.93 -4.76
C ASP A 142 8.98 -5.80 -3.74
N LEU A 143 9.68 -6.90 -3.42
CA LEU A 143 10.80 -6.87 -2.48
C LEU A 143 11.92 -5.92 -2.95
N ALA A 144 12.22 -5.89 -4.25
CA ALA A 144 13.20 -4.98 -4.81
C ALA A 144 12.76 -3.51 -4.68
N MET A 145 11.47 -3.23 -4.91
CA MET A 145 10.90 -1.90 -4.76
C MET A 145 10.86 -1.45 -3.30
N TYR A 146 10.49 -2.35 -2.37
CA TYR A 146 10.54 -2.07 -0.94
C TYR A 146 11.97 -1.74 -0.50
N LYS A 147 12.95 -2.57 -0.84
CA LYS A 147 14.36 -2.29 -0.53
C LYS A 147 14.85 -0.95 -1.06
N LYS A 148 14.27 -0.47 -2.15
CA LYS A 148 14.70 0.77 -2.81
C LYS A 148 14.03 2.01 -2.22
N TYR A 149 12.78 1.93 -1.80
CA TYR A 149 11.96 3.10 -1.49
C TYR A 149 11.41 3.16 -0.05
N VAL A 150 11.60 2.08 0.75
CA VAL A 150 11.14 1.97 2.14
C VAL A 150 12.33 1.91 3.18
#